data_d7e362f83c32a8742320ec8519e8e740
#
_entry.id   d7e362f83c32a8742320ec8519e8e740
#
_cell.length_a   1.000
_cell.length_b   1.000
_cell.length_c   1.000
_cell.angle_alpha   90.00
_cell.angle_beta   90.00
_cell.angle_gamma   90.00
#
_symmetry.space_group_name_H-M   'P 1'
#
loop_
_entity.id
_entity.type
_entity.pdbx_description
1 polymer ?
#
loop_
_entity_poly.entity_id
_entity_poly.type
_entity_poly.pdbx_seq_one_letter_code
_entity_poly.pdbx_strand_id
1 'polypeptide(L)'
;MSEPVFRLARPGEGPAITAFINSHFDMRLPLLNRPELYHFYYESRGNAPQFAVAEQDGRYLSAAGYIFASDAPRSDVWVSIWVAAKGRNGVGLELMSALPDLLGARVVACNNIRANTCVLYQFLGWTAERMGHYYRLGRLENFTLAAPAVPVRLPAARNLRLEKVPDTLVLDSLGMPDTPHTPRKDLWYLRRRYFAYPHLTYDVWAAMEHGRLLAYVVTRTVTATDTGCVPVVRLVDFIGPDEVLPRLGGALDDLLRETGAEYMDCYNAGIPSELWQAAGFCERREGDGTIIPNYLTPPLRNNTEYYYFTSDPEQFVLFKADGDQDRANLPCE
;
A
#
# COMPACT_ATOMS: atom_id res chain seq x y z
N MET A 1 9.13 36.03 -17.24
CA MET A 1 8.33 35.07 -16.44
C MET A 1 9.13 34.81 -15.19
N SER A 2 8.50 34.82 -14.02
CA SER A 2 9.13 34.43 -12.76
C SER A 2 9.56 32.95 -12.78
N GLU A 3 10.44 32.55 -11.88
CA GLU A 3 10.75 31.13 -11.69
C GLU A 3 9.60 30.43 -10.96
N PRO A 4 9.37 29.11 -11.18
CA PRO A 4 8.41 28.34 -10.41
C PRO A 4 8.80 28.28 -8.93
N VAL A 5 7.81 28.40 -8.04
CA VAL A 5 7.97 28.24 -6.60
C VAL A 5 7.41 26.88 -6.19
N PHE A 6 8.23 26.07 -5.52
CA PHE A 6 7.84 24.77 -4.95
C PHE A 6 7.49 24.95 -3.49
N ARG A 7 6.28 24.54 -3.10
CA ARG A 7 5.80 24.73 -1.73
C ARG A 7 4.72 23.71 -1.34
N LEU A 8 4.46 23.58 -0.06
CA LEU A 8 3.28 22.88 0.43
C LEU A 8 2.02 23.73 0.21
N ALA A 9 0.87 23.07 0.08
CA ALA A 9 -0.41 23.74 -0.02
C ALA A 9 -0.74 24.53 1.24
N ARG A 10 -1.46 25.64 1.08
CA ARG A 10 -1.96 26.48 2.16
C ARG A 10 -3.38 26.10 2.54
N PRO A 11 -3.85 26.45 3.75
CA PRO A 11 -5.24 26.31 4.11
C PRO A 11 -6.18 26.93 3.07
N GLY A 12 -7.22 26.20 2.68
CA GLY A 12 -8.21 26.65 1.70
C GLY A 12 -7.85 26.42 0.23
N GLU A 13 -6.63 25.97 -0.11
CA GLU A 13 -6.25 25.70 -1.51
C GLU A 13 -6.78 24.37 -2.06
N GLY A 14 -7.30 23.48 -1.22
CA GLY A 14 -7.78 22.16 -1.61
C GLY A 14 -8.68 22.15 -2.85
N PRO A 15 -9.75 22.94 -2.91
CA PRO A 15 -10.64 22.97 -4.08
C PRO A 15 -9.94 23.39 -5.38
N ALA A 16 -9.04 24.38 -5.32
CA ALA A 16 -8.30 24.85 -6.50
C ALA A 16 -7.29 23.81 -6.99
N ILE A 17 -6.58 23.15 -6.07
CA ILE A 17 -5.65 22.06 -6.40
C ILE A 17 -6.40 20.87 -6.98
N THR A 18 -7.54 20.49 -6.39
CA THR A 18 -8.40 19.42 -6.90
C THR A 18 -8.90 19.72 -8.32
N ALA A 19 -9.33 20.94 -8.58
CA ALA A 19 -9.74 21.36 -9.91
C ALA A 19 -8.59 21.29 -10.92
N PHE A 20 -7.39 21.73 -10.54
CA PHE A 20 -6.20 21.60 -11.37
C PHE A 20 -5.89 20.13 -11.69
N ILE A 21 -5.86 19.24 -10.68
CA ILE A 21 -5.60 17.83 -10.90
C ILE A 21 -6.66 17.20 -11.81
N ASN A 22 -7.95 17.42 -11.53
CA ASN A 22 -9.05 16.87 -12.35
C ASN A 22 -8.97 17.31 -13.82
N SER A 23 -8.43 18.49 -14.12
CA SER A 23 -8.27 18.97 -15.51
C SER A 23 -7.23 18.17 -16.31
N HIS A 24 -6.46 17.29 -15.67
CA HIS A 24 -5.41 16.45 -16.29
C HIS A 24 -5.83 14.98 -16.44
N PHE A 25 -7.04 14.62 -16.02
CA PHE A 25 -7.59 13.28 -16.16
C PHE A 25 -8.89 13.30 -16.95
N ASP A 26 -9.10 12.26 -17.76
CA ASP A 26 -10.34 12.10 -18.54
C ASP A 26 -11.54 11.72 -17.65
N MET A 27 -11.28 11.28 -16.42
CA MET A 27 -12.28 10.92 -15.43
C MET A 27 -11.97 11.56 -14.07
N ARG A 28 -13.01 11.86 -13.31
CA ARG A 28 -12.83 12.27 -11.90
C ARG A 28 -12.30 11.11 -11.08
N LEU A 29 -11.37 11.40 -10.19
CA LEU A 29 -10.78 10.41 -9.29
C LEU A 29 -11.56 10.37 -7.96
N PRO A 30 -12.06 9.21 -7.50
CA PRO A 30 -12.80 9.10 -6.25
C PRO A 30 -12.06 9.71 -5.06
N LEU A 31 -10.74 9.51 -4.97
CA LEU A 31 -9.89 10.04 -3.90
C LEU A 31 -9.98 11.57 -3.72
N LEU A 32 -10.23 12.31 -4.81
CA LEU A 32 -10.27 13.76 -4.82
C LEU A 32 -11.70 14.31 -4.78
N ASN A 33 -12.68 13.53 -5.24
CA ASN A 33 -14.02 14.03 -5.51
C ASN A 33 -15.08 13.45 -4.57
N ARG A 34 -14.76 12.43 -3.78
CA ARG A 34 -15.61 11.95 -2.69
C ARG A 34 -15.14 12.55 -1.37
N PRO A 35 -15.99 13.34 -0.67
CA PRO A 35 -15.58 14.07 0.54
C PRO A 35 -14.95 13.20 1.61
N GLU A 36 -15.50 12.01 1.85
CA GLU A 36 -15.01 11.09 2.88
C GLU A 36 -13.60 10.55 2.55
N LEU A 37 -13.30 10.31 1.27
CA LEU A 37 -11.96 9.87 0.84
C LEU A 37 -10.98 11.04 0.81
N TYR A 38 -11.42 12.21 0.34
CA TYR A 38 -10.60 13.41 0.35
C TYR A 38 -10.16 13.75 1.77
N HIS A 39 -11.12 13.81 2.70
CA HIS A 39 -10.84 14.04 4.12
C HIS A 39 -9.91 12.97 4.70
N PHE A 40 -10.18 11.71 4.41
CA PHE A 40 -9.35 10.60 4.89
C PHE A 40 -7.90 10.70 4.39
N TYR A 41 -7.67 10.98 3.12
CA TYR A 41 -6.32 10.93 2.54
C TYR A 41 -5.57 12.26 2.63
N TYR A 42 -6.26 13.40 2.44
CA TYR A 42 -5.61 14.69 2.24
C TYR A 42 -5.87 15.74 3.31
N GLU A 43 -6.69 15.44 4.30
CA GLU A 43 -6.95 16.32 5.47
C GLU A 43 -6.72 15.57 6.79
N SER A 44 -5.75 14.66 6.79
CA SER A 44 -5.50 13.80 7.94
C SER A 44 -4.76 14.50 9.07
N ARG A 45 -4.08 15.61 8.79
CA ARG A 45 -3.26 16.37 9.75
C ARG A 45 -3.32 17.87 9.47
N GLY A 46 -3.56 18.65 10.52
CA GLY A 46 -3.55 20.13 10.43
C GLY A 46 -4.69 20.71 9.60
N ASN A 47 -4.55 21.96 9.18
CA ASN A 47 -5.57 22.72 8.47
C ASN A 47 -5.28 22.90 6.96
N ALA A 48 -4.12 22.47 6.50
CA ALA A 48 -3.74 22.55 5.09
C ALA A 48 -3.91 21.17 4.43
N PRO A 49 -4.40 21.12 3.18
CA PRO A 49 -4.54 19.86 2.48
C PRO A 49 -3.14 19.31 2.12
N GLN A 50 -3.01 18.00 2.17
CA GLN A 50 -1.75 17.29 1.99
C GLN A 50 -1.33 17.23 0.51
N PHE A 51 -0.99 18.40 -0.04
CA PHE A 51 -0.45 18.57 -1.38
C PHE A 51 0.83 19.41 -1.36
N ALA A 52 1.75 19.08 -2.25
CA ALA A 52 2.82 19.96 -2.67
C ALA A 52 2.50 20.48 -4.08
N VAL A 53 2.85 21.71 -4.37
CA VAL A 53 2.56 22.36 -5.64
C VAL A 53 3.78 23.09 -6.19
N ALA A 54 3.88 23.14 -7.51
CA ALA A 54 4.71 24.09 -8.24
C ALA A 54 3.81 25.19 -8.77
N GLU A 55 4.09 26.44 -8.40
CA GLU A 55 3.30 27.63 -8.75
C GLU A 55 4.15 28.65 -9.47
N GLN A 56 3.61 29.25 -10.51
CA GLN A 56 4.22 30.36 -11.24
C GLN A 56 3.15 31.39 -11.62
N ASP A 57 3.36 32.65 -11.26
CA ASP A 57 2.45 33.77 -11.58
C ASP A 57 0.98 33.48 -11.19
N GLY A 58 0.75 32.84 -10.00
CA GLY A 58 -0.57 32.49 -9.48
C GLY A 58 -1.24 31.28 -10.16
N ARG A 59 -0.51 30.48 -10.94
CA ARG A 59 -1.02 29.29 -11.63
C ARG A 59 -0.26 28.04 -11.19
N TYR A 60 -0.99 26.96 -10.94
CA TYR A 60 -0.37 25.67 -10.69
C TYR A 60 0.22 25.09 -11.98
N LEU A 61 1.48 24.64 -11.90
CA LEU A 61 2.19 23.95 -12.96
C LEU A 61 2.32 22.46 -12.69
N SER A 62 2.34 22.08 -11.41
CA SER A 62 2.36 20.68 -10.96
C SER A 62 1.74 20.58 -9.57
N ALA A 63 1.18 19.43 -9.25
CA ALA A 63 0.69 19.10 -7.91
C ALA A 63 0.95 17.63 -7.59
N ALA A 64 1.35 17.35 -6.35
CA ALA A 64 1.55 16.01 -5.81
C ALA A 64 0.80 15.89 -4.48
N GLY A 65 -0.15 14.95 -4.40
CA GLY A 65 -0.82 14.57 -3.16
C GLY A 65 0.00 13.56 -2.41
N TYR A 66 0.07 13.69 -1.08
CA TYR A 66 0.85 12.78 -0.23
C TYR A 66 0.07 12.36 1.00
N ILE A 67 0.44 11.20 1.54
CA ILE A 67 -0.18 10.55 2.70
C ILE A 67 0.91 10.27 3.72
N PHE A 68 0.71 10.68 4.96
CA PHE A 68 1.68 10.45 6.03
C PHE A 68 1.70 8.99 6.51
N ALA A 69 2.88 8.46 6.76
CA ALA A 69 3.11 7.14 7.34
C ALA A 69 2.96 7.10 8.86
N SER A 70 3.04 8.24 9.53
CA SER A 70 2.97 8.35 10.99
C SER A 70 2.50 9.73 11.42
N ASP A 71 2.18 9.89 12.71
CA ASP A 71 1.87 11.20 13.31
C ASP A 71 3.12 11.98 13.77
N ALA A 72 4.31 11.47 13.48
CA ALA A 72 5.55 12.16 13.81
C ALA A 72 5.66 13.51 13.07
N PRO A 73 6.27 14.55 13.67
CA PRO A 73 6.45 15.85 13.02
C PRO A 73 7.18 15.78 11.66
N ARG A 74 8.13 14.86 11.55
CA ARG A 74 8.84 14.51 10.31
C ARG A 74 8.47 13.09 9.94
N SER A 75 7.33 12.92 9.28
CA SER A 75 6.84 11.63 8.85
C SER A 75 7.32 11.33 7.44
N ASP A 76 7.68 10.09 7.20
CA ASP A 76 7.77 9.56 5.84
C ASP A 76 6.41 9.64 5.16
N VAL A 77 6.40 9.64 3.82
CA VAL A 77 5.16 9.81 3.05
C VAL A 77 5.07 8.87 1.86
N TRP A 78 3.83 8.58 1.48
CA TRP A 78 3.50 7.99 0.19
C TRP A 78 2.87 9.06 -0.72
N VAL A 79 3.39 9.16 -1.94
CA VAL A 79 2.74 9.94 -2.99
C VAL A 79 1.56 9.13 -3.52
N SER A 80 0.39 9.73 -3.56
CA SER A 80 -0.84 9.10 -4.03
C SER A 80 -1.21 9.51 -5.45
N ILE A 81 -0.97 10.76 -5.78
CA ILE A 81 -1.27 11.34 -7.09
C ILE A 81 -0.23 12.40 -7.43
N TRP A 82 0.16 12.42 -8.69
CA TRP A 82 1.05 13.44 -9.20
C TRP A 82 0.67 13.81 -10.64
N VAL A 83 0.58 15.10 -10.91
CA VAL A 83 0.32 15.65 -12.24
C VAL A 83 1.19 16.87 -12.52
N ALA A 84 1.50 17.08 -13.80
CA ALA A 84 2.13 18.31 -14.29
C ALA A 84 1.36 18.84 -15.50
N ALA A 85 1.31 20.16 -15.64
CA ALA A 85 0.69 20.80 -16.80
C ALA A 85 1.39 20.36 -18.11
N LYS A 86 0.61 20.20 -19.18
CA LYS A 86 1.13 19.78 -20.50
C LYS A 86 2.27 20.70 -20.94
N GLY A 87 3.38 20.09 -21.39
CA GLY A 87 4.58 20.83 -21.79
C GLY A 87 5.42 21.34 -20.62
N ARG A 88 5.12 20.97 -19.37
CA ARG A 88 5.83 21.36 -18.15
C ARG A 88 6.34 20.16 -17.32
N ASN A 89 6.68 19.07 -17.99
CA ASN A 89 7.09 17.82 -17.31
C ASN A 89 8.36 18.00 -16.46
N GLY A 90 9.30 18.86 -16.86
CA GLY A 90 10.48 19.19 -16.07
C GLY A 90 10.13 19.76 -14.70
N VAL A 91 9.17 20.71 -14.64
CA VAL A 91 8.68 21.29 -13.38
C VAL A 91 8.04 20.26 -12.46
N GLY A 92 7.36 19.25 -13.06
CA GLY A 92 6.83 18.13 -12.29
C GLY A 92 7.92 17.30 -11.61
N LEU A 93 9.00 16.99 -12.33
CA LEU A 93 10.14 16.25 -11.77
C LEU A 93 10.88 17.07 -10.71
N GLU A 94 11.03 18.37 -10.93
CA GLU A 94 11.59 19.28 -9.92
C GLU A 94 10.75 19.31 -8.63
N LEU A 95 9.42 19.34 -8.75
CA LEU A 95 8.53 19.22 -7.59
C LEU A 95 8.73 17.90 -6.85
N MET A 96 8.82 16.77 -7.57
CA MET A 96 9.07 15.47 -6.96
C MET A 96 10.43 15.44 -6.25
N SER A 97 11.47 15.98 -6.88
CA SER A 97 12.82 16.09 -6.29
C SER A 97 12.84 16.95 -5.02
N ALA A 98 11.99 17.97 -4.95
CA ALA A 98 11.90 18.87 -3.79
C ALA A 98 11.05 18.31 -2.63
N LEU A 99 10.25 17.25 -2.86
CA LEU A 99 9.32 16.72 -1.83
C LEU A 99 10.00 16.30 -0.52
N PRO A 100 11.13 15.56 -0.51
CA PRO A 100 11.79 15.19 0.75
C PRO A 100 12.11 16.41 1.61
N ASP A 101 12.67 17.44 1.02
CA ASP A 101 13.07 18.67 1.73
C ASP A 101 11.84 19.48 2.18
N LEU A 102 10.84 19.64 1.33
CA LEU A 102 9.60 20.36 1.65
C LEU A 102 8.86 19.75 2.83
N LEU A 103 8.90 18.42 2.95
CA LEU A 103 8.21 17.67 4.00
C LEU A 103 9.11 17.36 5.20
N GLY A 104 10.43 17.51 5.05
CA GLY A 104 11.39 17.00 6.01
C GLY A 104 11.30 15.48 6.19
N ALA A 105 10.85 14.77 5.15
CA ALA A 105 10.70 13.33 5.13
C ALA A 105 12.01 12.64 4.74
N ARG A 106 12.36 11.55 5.42
CA ARG A 106 13.47 10.69 5.01
C ARG A 106 13.09 9.90 3.76
N VAL A 107 11.90 9.32 3.77
CA VAL A 107 11.41 8.47 2.68
C VAL A 107 10.19 9.11 2.03
N VAL A 108 10.27 9.29 0.71
CA VAL A 108 9.14 9.58 -0.17
C VAL A 108 8.99 8.38 -1.10
N ALA A 109 7.86 7.71 -1.03
CA ALA A 109 7.61 6.49 -1.79
C ALA A 109 6.23 6.53 -2.48
N CYS A 110 6.01 5.64 -3.41
CA CYS A 110 4.70 5.46 -4.03
C CYS A 110 4.49 4.00 -4.40
N ASN A 111 3.29 3.53 -4.18
CA ASN A 111 2.80 2.24 -4.61
C ASN A 111 1.99 2.41 -5.91
N ASN A 112 2.08 1.43 -6.82
CA ASN A 112 1.30 1.36 -8.05
C ASN A 112 1.56 2.51 -9.04
N ILE A 113 2.83 2.79 -9.32
CA ILE A 113 3.22 3.62 -10.46
C ILE A 113 3.11 2.82 -11.78
N ARG A 114 3.08 3.51 -12.90
CA ARG A 114 3.11 2.86 -14.21
C ARG A 114 4.53 2.39 -14.51
N ALA A 115 4.68 1.19 -15.11
CA ALA A 115 5.97 0.62 -15.47
C ALA A 115 6.84 1.59 -16.30
N ASN A 116 6.24 2.30 -17.26
CA ASN A 116 6.95 3.25 -18.11
C ASN A 116 7.37 4.56 -17.40
N THR A 117 6.90 4.79 -16.17
CA THR A 117 7.33 5.94 -15.36
C THR A 117 8.51 5.63 -14.44
N CYS A 118 8.92 4.37 -14.30
CA CYS A 118 10.07 3.98 -13.48
C CYS A 118 11.34 4.77 -13.86
N VAL A 119 11.58 4.94 -15.16
CA VAL A 119 12.75 5.70 -15.66
C VAL A 119 12.80 7.16 -15.18
N LEU A 120 11.64 7.77 -14.88
CA LEU A 120 11.58 9.14 -14.37
C LEU A 120 12.09 9.22 -12.93
N TYR A 121 11.71 8.25 -12.11
CA TYR A 121 12.15 8.18 -10.71
C TYR A 121 13.61 7.74 -10.61
N GLN A 122 14.05 6.81 -11.47
CA GLN A 122 15.46 6.43 -11.58
C GLN A 122 16.33 7.61 -12.03
N PHE A 123 15.83 8.50 -12.88
CA PHE A 123 16.51 9.75 -13.24
C PHE A 123 16.71 10.69 -12.04
N LEU A 124 15.80 10.66 -11.06
CA LEU A 124 15.97 11.38 -9.78
C LEU A 124 16.96 10.70 -8.82
N GLY A 125 17.54 9.57 -9.20
CA GLY A 125 18.41 8.76 -8.35
C GLY A 125 17.63 7.87 -7.35
N TRP A 126 16.32 7.72 -7.53
CA TRP A 126 15.46 6.90 -6.70
C TRP A 126 15.36 5.46 -7.20
N THR A 127 15.07 4.53 -6.31
CA THR A 127 14.77 3.16 -6.69
C THR A 127 13.34 3.07 -7.22
N ALA A 128 13.15 2.48 -8.40
CA ALA A 128 11.83 2.22 -8.95
C ALA A 128 11.82 0.85 -9.64
N GLU A 129 10.99 -0.07 -9.12
CA GLU A 129 11.01 -1.48 -9.48
C GLU A 129 9.59 -2.10 -9.41
N ARG A 130 9.48 -3.37 -9.77
CA ARG A 130 8.28 -4.17 -9.62
C ARG A 130 8.21 -4.76 -8.21
N MET A 131 7.01 -4.77 -7.61
CA MET A 131 6.75 -5.50 -6.36
C MET A 131 6.76 -7.01 -6.60
N GLY A 132 7.26 -7.76 -5.65
CA GLY A 132 7.07 -9.21 -5.58
C GLY A 132 5.59 -9.54 -5.37
N HIS A 133 5.10 -10.61 -6.01
CA HIS A 133 3.78 -11.16 -5.77
C HIS A 133 3.92 -12.55 -5.19
N TYR A 134 3.52 -12.71 -3.95
CA TYR A 134 3.62 -13.95 -3.17
C TYR A 134 2.24 -14.53 -2.94
N TYR A 135 2.12 -15.87 -2.99
CA TYR A 135 0.84 -16.55 -2.80
C TYR A 135 0.99 -17.87 -2.06
N ARG A 136 -0.08 -18.28 -1.40
CA ARG A 136 -0.26 -19.61 -0.78
C ARG A 136 -1.59 -20.16 -1.21
N LEU A 137 -1.62 -21.42 -1.63
CA LEU A 137 -2.85 -22.10 -2.02
C LEU A 137 -3.57 -22.72 -0.81
N GLY A 138 -4.88 -22.54 -0.77
CA GLY A 138 -5.75 -23.26 0.15
C GLY A 138 -5.70 -24.79 -0.09
N ARG A 139 -6.22 -25.56 0.86
CA ARG A 139 -6.26 -27.04 0.76
C ARG A 139 -7.47 -27.50 -0.03
N LEU A 140 -7.59 -27.07 -1.27
CA LEU A 140 -8.66 -27.43 -2.20
C LEU A 140 -8.12 -28.37 -3.27
N GLU A 141 -9.01 -29.24 -3.79
CA GLU A 141 -8.69 -30.11 -4.92
C GLU A 141 -8.75 -29.36 -6.26
N ASN A 142 -9.65 -28.42 -6.38
CA ASN A 142 -9.86 -27.61 -7.58
C ASN A 142 -9.86 -26.13 -7.22
N PHE A 143 -9.36 -25.30 -8.13
CA PHE A 143 -9.31 -23.84 -8.01
C PHE A 143 -10.27 -23.21 -9.01
N THR A 144 -11.03 -22.25 -8.55
CA THR A 144 -12.02 -21.51 -9.35
C THR A 144 -11.44 -20.21 -9.90
N LEU A 145 -10.65 -19.51 -9.09
CA LEU A 145 -10.06 -18.21 -9.39
C LEU A 145 -8.60 -18.34 -9.82
N ALA A 146 -7.80 -18.99 -8.98
CA ALA A 146 -6.39 -19.22 -9.28
C ALA A 146 -6.21 -20.30 -10.37
N ALA A 147 -5.17 -20.14 -11.18
CA ALA A 147 -4.70 -21.17 -12.11
C ALA A 147 -3.19 -21.37 -11.91
N PRO A 148 -2.77 -22.09 -10.87
CA PRO A 148 -1.35 -22.38 -10.67
C PRO A 148 -0.86 -23.34 -11.74
N ALA A 149 0.28 -23.04 -12.38
CA ALA A 149 0.89 -23.96 -13.36
C ALA A 149 1.26 -25.30 -12.72
N VAL A 150 1.74 -25.25 -11.48
CA VAL A 150 1.95 -26.41 -10.60
C VAL A 150 1.42 -26.04 -9.22
N PRO A 151 0.44 -26.77 -8.66
CA PRO A 151 -0.10 -26.49 -7.34
C PRO A 151 0.90 -26.90 -6.24
N VAL A 152 1.80 -26.01 -5.89
CA VAL A 152 2.81 -26.23 -4.85
C VAL A 152 2.32 -25.66 -3.52
N ARG A 153 2.54 -26.40 -2.44
CA ARG A 153 2.40 -25.95 -1.06
C ARG A 153 3.71 -26.13 -0.35
N LEU A 154 4.33 -25.03 0.00
CA LEU A 154 5.58 -25.04 0.75
C LEU A 154 5.31 -25.37 2.22
N PRO A 155 6.20 -26.11 2.89
CA PRO A 155 6.11 -26.35 4.33
C PRO A 155 6.27 -25.04 5.07
N ALA A 156 5.61 -24.92 6.23
CA ALA A 156 5.66 -23.72 7.05
C ALA A 156 5.82 -24.07 8.54
N ALA A 157 6.63 -23.30 9.25
CA ALA A 157 6.84 -23.46 10.68
C ALA A 157 5.58 -23.06 11.46
N ARG A 158 5.30 -23.78 12.56
CA ARG A 158 4.17 -23.52 13.48
C ARG A 158 4.67 -23.02 14.84
N ASN A 159 5.41 -21.92 14.81
CA ASN A 159 6.13 -21.45 15.99
C ASN A 159 5.43 -20.29 16.70
N LEU A 160 4.52 -19.58 16.00
CA LEU A 160 3.79 -18.45 16.56
C LEU A 160 2.29 -18.61 16.30
N ARG A 161 1.50 -17.95 17.13
CA ARG A 161 0.05 -17.79 16.93
C ARG A 161 -0.26 -16.34 16.59
N LEU A 162 -1.35 -16.17 15.86
CA LEU A 162 -1.95 -14.87 15.59
C LEU A 162 -3.17 -14.69 16.49
N GLU A 163 -3.18 -13.61 17.24
CA GLU A 163 -4.30 -13.20 18.09
C GLU A 163 -4.99 -12.01 17.43
N LYS A 164 -6.31 -12.07 17.28
CA LYS A 164 -7.06 -10.98 16.65
C LYS A 164 -7.04 -9.74 17.54
N VAL A 165 -6.74 -8.60 16.95
CA VAL A 165 -6.85 -7.27 17.57
C VAL A 165 -8.23 -6.71 17.22
N PRO A 166 -9.21 -6.78 18.14
CA PRO A 166 -10.60 -6.50 17.81
C PRO A 166 -10.89 -5.00 17.63
N ASP A 167 -10.11 -4.15 18.28
CA ASP A 167 -10.35 -2.70 18.33
C ASP A 167 -9.07 -1.90 18.63
N THR A 168 -9.21 -0.60 18.63
CA THR A 168 -8.10 0.32 18.87
C THR A 168 -7.65 0.37 20.34
N LEU A 169 -8.47 -0.04 21.31
CA LEU A 169 -8.07 -0.08 22.72
C LEU A 169 -7.07 -1.22 22.96
N VAL A 170 -7.34 -2.38 22.35
CA VAL A 170 -6.41 -3.51 22.39
C VAL A 170 -5.13 -3.16 21.62
N LEU A 171 -5.25 -2.54 20.43
CA LEU A 171 -4.10 -2.05 19.67
C LEU A 171 -3.21 -1.14 20.52
N ASP A 172 -3.81 -0.18 21.22
CA ASP A 172 -3.09 0.78 22.07
C ASP A 172 -2.38 0.11 23.24
N SER A 173 -3.01 -0.91 23.83
CA SER A 173 -2.41 -1.66 24.94
C SER A 173 -1.20 -2.51 24.52
N LEU A 174 -1.20 -2.98 23.26
CA LEU A 174 -0.10 -3.76 22.69
C LEU A 174 1.07 -2.88 22.24
N GLY A 175 0.80 -1.66 21.79
CA GLY A 175 1.80 -0.73 21.27
C GLY A 175 2.29 -1.10 19.86
N MET A 176 3.52 -0.68 19.54
CA MET A 176 4.17 -0.99 18.27
C MET A 176 5.27 -2.03 18.46
N PRO A 177 5.40 -2.99 17.53
CA PRO A 177 6.55 -3.86 17.49
C PRO A 177 7.80 -3.06 17.12
N ASP A 178 8.95 -3.54 17.58
CA ASP A 178 10.23 -3.00 17.11
C ASP A 178 10.49 -3.46 15.68
N THR A 179 10.76 -2.51 14.77
CA THR A 179 11.05 -2.79 13.36
C THR A 179 11.95 -1.71 12.77
N PRO A 180 12.94 -2.09 11.95
CA PRO A 180 13.80 -1.13 11.26
C PRO A 180 13.12 -0.51 10.04
N HIS A 181 11.98 -1.00 9.61
CA HIS A 181 11.35 -0.69 8.33
C HIS A 181 11.00 0.79 8.15
N THR A 182 11.18 1.26 6.94
CA THR A 182 10.75 2.55 6.43
C THR A 182 9.82 2.37 5.22
N PRO A 183 8.83 3.24 4.98
CA PRO A 183 8.31 4.33 5.81
C PRO A 183 7.87 3.87 7.20
N ARG A 184 8.24 4.64 8.24
CA ARG A 184 7.94 4.23 9.61
C ARG A 184 6.47 4.45 9.95
N LYS A 185 5.77 3.34 10.18
CA LYS A 185 4.36 3.33 10.63
C LYS A 185 4.27 3.41 12.15
N ASP A 186 3.22 4.05 12.67
CA ASP A 186 2.92 4.15 14.09
C ASP A 186 1.46 3.78 14.41
N LEU A 187 1.07 3.86 15.69
CA LEU A 187 -0.31 3.55 16.12
C LEU A 187 -1.34 4.47 15.47
N TRP A 188 -1.01 5.74 15.20
CA TRP A 188 -1.91 6.66 14.51
C TRP A 188 -2.20 6.15 13.08
N TYR A 189 -1.15 5.71 12.36
CA TYR A 189 -1.32 5.12 11.02
C TYR A 189 -2.19 3.87 11.06
N LEU A 190 -1.90 2.93 11.98
CA LEU A 190 -2.66 1.68 12.09
C LEU A 190 -4.14 1.93 12.38
N ARG A 191 -4.44 2.82 13.36
CA ARG A 191 -5.82 3.20 13.69
C ARG A 191 -6.55 3.75 12.47
N ARG A 192 -5.92 4.69 11.77
CA ARG A 192 -6.52 5.29 10.58
C ARG A 192 -6.71 4.27 9.47
N ARG A 193 -5.62 3.58 9.11
CA ARG A 193 -5.60 2.76 7.90
C ARG A 193 -6.44 1.49 8.03
N TYR A 194 -6.46 0.88 9.21
CA TYR A 194 -7.05 -0.46 9.38
C TYR A 194 -8.31 -0.50 10.23
N PHE A 195 -8.57 0.51 11.05
CA PHE A 195 -9.77 0.56 11.88
C PHE A 195 -10.76 1.67 11.47
N ALA A 196 -10.28 2.74 10.82
CA ALA A 196 -11.12 3.88 10.45
C ALA A 196 -11.27 4.09 8.94
N TYR A 197 -10.73 3.21 8.08
CA TYR A 197 -10.92 3.35 6.64
C TYR A 197 -12.41 3.17 6.26
N PRO A 198 -13.02 4.12 5.50
CA PRO A 198 -14.49 4.19 5.41
C PRO A 198 -15.15 3.07 4.59
N HIS A 199 -14.43 2.37 3.74
CA HIS A 199 -15.04 1.49 2.74
C HIS A 199 -14.54 0.05 2.74
N LEU A 200 -13.52 -0.27 3.53
CA LEU A 200 -13.01 -1.64 3.66
C LEU A 200 -12.81 -1.99 5.13
N THR A 201 -13.05 -3.23 5.44
CA THR A 201 -12.77 -3.80 6.76
C THR A 201 -11.53 -4.67 6.68
N TYR A 202 -10.64 -4.51 7.65
CA TYR A 202 -9.43 -5.28 7.80
C TYR A 202 -9.46 -6.08 9.09
N ASP A 203 -8.80 -7.23 9.07
CA ASP A 203 -8.48 -7.99 10.26
C ASP A 203 -7.02 -7.72 10.63
N VAL A 204 -6.81 -7.15 11.83
CA VAL A 204 -5.49 -6.92 12.39
C VAL A 204 -5.18 -8.05 13.37
N TRP A 205 -4.02 -8.67 13.22
CA TRP A 205 -3.57 -9.80 14.02
C TRP A 205 -2.25 -9.45 14.70
N ALA A 206 -2.13 -9.75 15.97
CA ALA A 206 -0.90 -9.64 16.75
C ALA A 206 -0.19 -11.00 16.80
N ALA A 207 1.07 -11.03 16.39
CA ALA A 207 1.95 -12.16 16.61
C ALA A 207 2.61 -12.01 17.99
N MET A 208 2.22 -12.88 18.92
CA MET A 208 2.66 -12.80 20.31
C MET A 208 3.59 -13.94 20.69
N GLU A 209 4.60 -13.65 21.50
CA GLU A 209 5.46 -14.64 22.13
C GLU A 209 5.77 -14.24 23.57
N HIS A 210 5.48 -15.12 24.53
CA HIS A 210 5.69 -14.88 25.96
C HIS A 210 5.14 -13.54 26.47
N GLY A 211 3.97 -13.13 25.95
CA GLY A 211 3.34 -11.84 26.28
C GLY A 211 3.94 -10.61 25.61
N ARG A 212 4.92 -10.78 24.71
CA ARG A 212 5.52 -9.70 23.94
C ARG A 212 4.97 -9.69 22.52
N LEU A 213 4.61 -8.51 22.05
CA LEU A 213 4.27 -8.28 20.63
C LEU A 213 5.54 -8.37 19.78
N LEU A 214 5.50 -9.22 18.75
CA LEU A 214 6.59 -9.37 17.78
C LEU A 214 6.28 -8.69 16.44
N ALA A 215 5.03 -8.81 15.98
CA ALA A 215 4.61 -8.22 14.70
C ALA A 215 3.09 -8.04 14.65
N TYR A 216 2.63 -7.16 13.78
CA TYR A 216 1.26 -7.16 13.28
C TYR A 216 1.21 -7.75 11.88
N VAL A 217 0.18 -8.53 11.61
CA VAL A 217 -0.22 -8.98 10.28
C VAL A 217 -1.58 -8.37 9.99
N VAL A 218 -1.76 -7.77 8.84
CA VAL A 218 -3.06 -7.23 8.44
C VAL A 218 -3.57 -7.99 7.23
N THR A 219 -4.78 -8.50 7.35
CA THR A 219 -5.43 -9.26 6.29
C THR A 219 -6.79 -8.68 5.93
N ARG A 220 -7.25 -9.02 4.74
CA ARG A 220 -8.60 -8.73 4.29
C ARG A 220 -9.14 -9.92 3.50
N THR A 221 -10.30 -10.43 3.91
CA THR A 221 -11.00 -11.45 3.12
C THR A 221 -11.87 -10.77 2.06
N VAL A 222 -11.70 -11.20 0.81
CA VAL A 222 -12.48 -10.75 -0.34
C VAL A 222 -13.22 -11.93 -0.91
N THR A 223 -14.52 -11.79 -1.14
CA THR A 223 -15.34 -12.84 -1.75
C THR A 223 -15.65 -12.49 -3.20
N ALA A 224 -15.28 -13.36 -4.13
CA ALA A 224 -15.64 -13.23 -5.54
C ALA A 224 -17.06 -13.75 -5.75
N THR A 225 -18.04 -12.84 -5.84
CA THR A 225 -19.48 -13.19 -5.87
C THR A 225 -19.92 -13.86 -7.18
N ASP A 226 -19.33 -13.45 -8.30
CA ASP A 226 -19.72 -13.93 -9.64
C ASP A 226 -19.23 -15.36 -9.95
N THR A 227 -18.49 -15.98 -9.03
CA THR A 227 -17.90 -17.31 -9.19
C THR A 227 -18.25 -18.26 -8.04
N GLY A 228 -19.44 -18.14 -7.47
CA GLY A 228 -19.91 -19.02 -6.39
C GLY A 228 -19.44 -18.63 -4.99
N CYS A 229 -19.20 -17.35 -4.75
CA CYS A 229 -18.80 -16.82 -3.44
C CYS A 229 -17.47 -17.39 -2.92
N VAL A 230 -16.48 -17.49 -3.79
CA VAL A 230 -15.15 -17.99 -3.42
C VAL A 230 -14.37 -16.97 -2.61
N PRO A 231 -13.98 -17.26 -1.36
CA PRO A 231 -13.18 -16.35 -0.55
C PRO A 231 -11.69 -16.41 -0.93
N VAL A 232 -11.04 -15.25 -0.81
CA VAL A 232 -9.59 -15.07 -0.96
C VAL A 232 -9.11 -14.22 0.20
N VAL A 233 -8.02 -14.60 0.83
CA VAL A 233 -7.38 -13.78 1.86
C VAL A 233 -6.25 -12.95 1.22
N ARG A 234 -6.23 -11.66 1.51
CA ARG A 234 -5.14 -10.78 1.14
C ARG A 234 -4.35 -10.40 2.37
N LEU A 235 -3.08 -10.75 2.41
CA LEU A 235 -2.14 -10.19 3.35
C LEU A 235 -1.74 -8.82 2.79
N VAL A 236 -2.23 -7.76 3.41
CA VAL A 236 -2.11 -6.39 2.88
C VAL A 236 -1.06 -5.56 3.59
N ASP A 237 -0.61 -6.00 4.79
CA ASP A 237 0.50 -5.39 5.52
C ASP A 237 1.11 -6.38 6.52
N PHE A 238 2.41 -6.20 6.80
CA PHE A 238 3.15 -6.83 7.88
C PHE A 238 4.06 -5.78 8.53
N ILE A 239 3.95 -5.63 9.85
CA ILE A 239 4.70 -4.65 10.62
C ILE A 239 5.43 -5.38 11.74
N GLY A 240 6.72 -5.54 11.60
CA GLY A 240 7.59 -6.27 12.51
C GLY A 240 8.93 -6.57 11.84
N PRO A 241 9.91 -7.12 12.55
CA PRO A 241 11.17 -7.50 11.96
C PRO A 241 11.02 -8.72 11.04
N ASP A 242 11.79 -8.74 9.97
CA ASP A 242 11.67 -9.72 8.87
C ASP A 242 11.75 -11.18 9.35
N GLU A 243 12.59 -11.46 10.35
CA GLU A 243 12.79 -12.80 10.91
C GLU A 243 11.55 -13.39 11.61
N VAL A 244 10.55 -12.58 11.90
CA VAL A 244 9.27 -13.04 12.46
C VAL A 244 8.40 -13.68 11.39
N LEU A 245 8.48 -13.22 10.15
CA LEU A 245 7.61 -13.68 9.04
C LEU A 245 7.69 -15.21 8.83
N PRO A 246 8.85 -15.86 8.74
CA PRO A 246 8.94 -17.31 8.57
C PRO A 246 8.25 -18.12 9.68
N ARG A 247 8.17 -17.58 10.89
CA ARG A 247 7.59 -18.22 12.07
C ARG A 247 6.06 -18.23 12.05
N LEU A 248 5.43 -17.41 11.20
CA LEU A 248 3.97 -17.23 11.10
C LEU A 248 3.31 -18.24 10.17
N GLY A 249 4.08 -18.97 9.37
CA GLY A 249 3.55 -19.77 8.28
C GLY A 249 2.42 -20.73 8.66
N GLY A 250 2.49 -21.37 9.84
CA GLY A 250 1.42 -22.25 10.34
C GLY A 250 0.16 -21.51 10.74
N ALA A 251 0.29 -20.32 11.35
CA ALA A 251 -0.86 -19.48 11.70
C ALA A 251 -1.57 -18.94 10.45
N LEU A 252 -0.81 -18.62 9.39
CA LEU A 252 -1.38 -18.22 8.09
C LEU A 252 -2.08 -19.39 7.38
N ASP A 253 -1.61 -20.65 7.55
CA ASP A 253 -2.35 -21.85 7.11
C ASP A 253 -3.68 -22.02 7.86
N ASP A 254 -3.69 -21.73 9.16
CA ASP A 254 -4.89 -21.80 9.97
C ASP A 254 -5.91 -20.76 9.49
N LEU A 255 -5.50 -19.52 9.18
CA LEU A 255 -6.38 -18.50 8.59
C LEU A 255 -6.97 -18.94 7.24
N LEU A 256 -6.16 -19.52 6.37
CA LEU A 256 -6.65 -20.06 5.08
C LEU A 256 -7.71 -21.15 5.31
N ARG A 257 -7.48 -22.06 6.25
CA ARG A 257 -8.40 -23.14 6.57
C ARG A 257 -9.71 -22.62 7.19
N GLU A 258 -9.63 -21.69 8.12
CA GLU A 258 -10.77 -21.12 8.82
C GLU A 258 -11.67 -20.29 7.91
N THR A 259 -11.08 -19.55 6.99
CA THR A 259 -11.83 -18.79 5.98
C THR A 259 -12.34 -19.62 4.82
N GLY A 260 -11.82 -20.86 4.63
CA GLY A 260 -12.08 -21.66 3.43
C GLY A 260 -11.56 -21.03 2.15
N ALA A 261 -10.60 -20.10 2.27
CA ALA A 261 -10.11 -19.33 1.14
C ALA A 261 -9.35 -20.18 0.13
N GLU A 262 -9.55 -19.85 -1.15
CA GLU A 262 -8.89 -20.55 -2.26
C GLU A 262 -7.40 -20.29 -2.25
N TYR A 263 -6.99 -19.07 -1.94
CA TYR A 263 -5.59 -18.70 -1.74
C TYR A 263 -5.47 -17.48 -0.80
N MET A 264 -4.25 -17.27 -0.34
CA MET A 264 -3.81 -16.01 0.26
C MET A 264 -2.74 -15.42 -0.64
N ASP A 265 -2.83 -14.13 -0.96
CA ASP A 265 -1.80 -13.42 -1.72
C ASP A 265 -1.27 -12.19 -0.99
N CYS A 266 -0.07 -11.77 -1.38
CA CYS A 266 0.59 -10.57 -0.87
C CYS A 266 1.43 -9.92 -1.98
N TYR A 267 1.34 -8.60 -2.08
CA TYR A 267 2.30 -7.80 -2.85
C TYR A 267 3.21 -7.08 -1.87
N ASN A 268 4.51 -7.28 -2.05
CA ASN A 268 5.53 -6.71 -1.18
C ASN A 268 6.78 -6.30 -1.96
N ALA A 269 7.44 -5.26 -1.48
CA ALA A 269 8.82 -4.90 -1.81
C ALA A 269 9.60 -4.74 -0.51
N GLY A 270 10.87 -5.11 -0.53
CA GLY A 270 11.82 -4.92 0.57
C GLY A 270 12.09 -6.16 1.40
N ILE A 271 11.08 -7.01 1.70
CA ILE A 271 11.33 -8.27 2.43
C ILE A 271 11.87 -9.32 1.44
N PRO A 272 13.00 -9.97 1.76
CA PRO A 272 13.60 -11.00 0.92
C PRO A 272 12.66 -12.16 0.59
N SER A 273 12.71 -12.64 -0.67
CA SER A 273 11.80 -13.70 -1.15
C SER A 273 11.95 -15.02 -0.43
N GLU A 274 13.14 -15.34 0.05
CA GLU A 274 13.43 -16.54 0.84
C GLU A 274 12.71 -16.55 2.19
N LEU A 275 12.45 -15.40 2.80
CA LEU A 275 11.66 -15.32 4.03
C LEU A 275 10.17 -15.56 3.76
N TRP A 276 9.66 -15.10 2.63
CA TRP A 276 8.32 -15.44 2.17
C TRP A 276 8.17 -16.94 1.90
N GLN A 277 9.18 -17.55 1.24
CA GLN A 277 9.19 -18.99 0.98
C GLN A 277 9.25 -19.79 2.30
N ALA A 278 10.08 -19.37 3.24
CA ALA A 278 10.16 -20.00 4.57
C ALA A 278 8.84 -19.83 5.37
N ALA A 279 8.09 -18.75 5.14
CA ALA A 279 6.74 -18.58 5.65
C ALA A 279 5.69 -19.40 4.88
N GLY A 280 6.07 -20.14 3.83
CA GLY A 280 5.21 -21.03 3.04
C GLY A 280 4.52 -20.37 1.84
N PHE A 281 4.98 -19.22 1.39
CA PHE A 281 4.51 -18.58 0.16
C PHE A 281 5.34 -19.00 -1.04
N CYS A 282 4.70 -19.16 -2.17
CA CYS A 282 5.34 -19.24 -3.48
C CYS A 282 5.45 -17.83 -4.06
N GLU A 283 6.56 -17.52 -4.71
CA GLU A 283 6.69 -16.33 -5.51
C GLU A 283 6.12 -16.56 -6.90
N ARG A 284 5.20 -15.71 -7.35
CA ARG A 284 4.74 -15.71 -8.74
C ARG A 284 5.75 -14.95 -9.61
N ARG A 285 6.27 -15.61 -10.60
CA ARG A 285 7.21 -15.02 -11.56
C ARG A 285 6.53 -14.76 -12.90
N GLU A 286 7.02 -13.74 -13.59
CA GLU A 286 6.55 -13.45 -14.93
C GLU A 286 6.85 -14.63 -15.87
N GLY A 287 5.85 -15.06 -16.64
CA GLY A 287 5.99 -16.16 -17.59
C GLY A 287 5.98 -17.58 -16.98
N ASP A 288 5.76 -17.75 -15.67
CA ASP A 288 5.70 -19.08 -15.02
C ASP A 288 4.37 -19.84 -15.27
N GLY A 289 3.44 -19.22 -15.98
CA GLY A 289 2.13 -19.80 -16.31
C GLY A 289 1.14 -19.78 -15.14
N THR A 290 1.53 -19.29 -13.96
CA THR A 290 0.65 -19.20 -12.78
C THR A 290 -0.18 -17.93 -12.82
N ILE A 291 -1.50 -18.07 -12.60
CA ILE A 291 -2.43 -16.94 -12.47
C ILE A 291 -2.96 -16.89 -11.05
N ILE A 292 -2.71 -15.77 -10.38
CA ILE A 292 -3.25 -15.41 -9.06
C ILE A 292 -3.98 -14.08 -9.21
N PRO A 293 -5.31 -14.07 -9.34
CA PRO A 293 -6.07 -12.86 -9.66
C PRO A 293 -6.02 -11.83 -8.55
N ASN A 294 -5.80 -10.56 -8.94
CA ASN A 294 -5.89 -9.44 -8.01
C ASN A 294 -7.28 -8.80 -7.98
N TYR A 295 -7.95 -8.66 -9.13
CA TYR A 295 -9.30 -8.11 -9.20
C TYR A 295 -10.34 -9.22 -9.10
N LEU A 296 -11.24 -9.12 -8.11
CA LEU A 296 -12.20 -10.17 -7.75
C LEU A 296 -13.66 -9.71 -7.83
N THR A 297 -13.92 -8.45 -8.15
CA THR A 297 -15.26 -7.89 -8.24
C THR A 297 -15.37 -6.92 -9.43
N PRO A 298 -15.77 -7.36 -10.62
CA PRO A 298 -15.86 -8.77 -11.07
C PRO A 298 -14.46 -9.43 -11.12
N PRO A 299 -14.37 -10.77 -11.04
CA PRO A 299 -13.08 -11.46 -11.08
C PRO A 299 -12.45 -11.40 -12.48
N LEU A 300 -11.23 -10.88 -12.52
CA LEU A 300 -10.40 -10.87 -13.71
C LEU A 300 -9.31 -11.94 -13.57
N ARG A 301 -9.41 -13.03 -14.38
CA ARG A 301 -8.45 -14.13 -14.36
C ARG A 301 -7.16 -13.78 -15.09
N ASN A 302 -6.48 -12.77 -14.58
CA ASN A 302 -5.16 -12.36 -15.06
C ASN A 302 -4.30 -11.91 -13.87
N ASN A 303 -2.99 -11.90 -14.09
CA ASN A 303 -2.06 -11.33 -13.16
C ASN A 303 -2.04 -9.79 -13.28
N THR A 304 -1.80 -9.13 -12.18
CA THR A 304 -1.59 -7.67 -12.13
C THR A 304 -0.17 -7.42 -11.63
N GLU A 305 0.56 -6.57 -12.33
CA GLU A 305 1.88 -6.14 -11.90
C GLU A 305 1.79 -4.77 -11.25
N TYR A 306 2.42 -4.63 -10.08
CA TYR A 306 2.54 -3.37 -9.36
C TYR A 306 3.99 -2.91 -9.38
N TYR A 307 4.19 -1.63 -9.63
CA TYR A 307 5.50 -0.98 -9.61
C TYR A 307 5.49 0.09 -8.54
N TYR A 308 6.63 0.34 -7.95
CA TYR A 308 6.79 1.32 -6.88
C TYR A 308 8.02 2.19 -7.13
N PHE A 309 8.13 3.28 -6.38
CA PHE A 309 9.40 3.97 -6.17
C PHE A 309 9.62 4.26 -4.68
N THR A 310 10.87 4.46 -4.33
CA THR A 310 11.30 5.00 -3.04
C THR A 310 12.50 5.93 -3.22
N SER A 311 12.51 7.04 -2.49
CA SER A 311 13.65 7.97 -2.47
C SER A 311 14.84 7.45 -1.66
N ASP A 312 14.59 6.53 -0.71
CA ASP A 312 15.60 5.87 0.12
C ASP A 312 15.27 4.37 0.20
N PRO A 313 16.11 3.49 -0.38
CA PRO A 313 15.89 2.05 -0.34
C PRO A 313 16.37 1.40 0.97
N GLU A 314 17.05 2.13 1.88
CA GLU A 314 17.57 1.57 3.11
C GLU A 314 16.42 1.17 4.05
N GLN A 315 16.36 -0.12 4.40
CA GLN A 315 15.29 -0.68 5.24
C GLN A 315 13.87 -0.45 4.70
N PHE A 316 13.77 -0.15 3.42
CA PHE A 316 12.49 0.12 2.77
C PHE A 316 11.64 -1.14 2.66
N VAL A 317 10.39 -1.05 3.14
CA VAL A 317 9.39 -2.11 2.99
C VAL A 317 8.05 -1.47 2.59
N LEU A 318 7.44 -2.05 1.57
CA LEU A 318 6.17 -1.60 1.02
C LEU A 318 5.21 -2.77 0.86
N PHE A 319 3.96 -2.55 1.24
CA PHE A 319 2.86 -3.47 1.03
C PHE A 319 1.75 -2.83 0.19
N LYS A 320 0.83 -3.67 -0.29
CA LYS A 320 -0.26 -3.19 -1.14
C LYS A 320 -1.17 -2.18 -0.43
N ALA A 321 -1.37 -2.28 0.88
CA ALA A 321 -2.21 -1.33 1.62
C ALA A 321 -1.55 0.03 1.87
N ASP A 322 -0.27 0.18 1.56
CA ASP A 322 0.44 1.43 1.77
C ASP A 322 -0.03 2.52 0.81
N GLY A 323 -0.02 3.74 1.32
CA GLY A 323 -0.53 4.89 0.58
C GLY A 323 -2.04 4.81 0.35
N ASP A 324 -2.45 5.02 -0.90
CA ASP A 324 -3.84 5.00 -1.34
C ASP A 324 -4.25 3.68 -2.02
N GLN A 325 -3.41 2.66 -1.99
CA GLN A 325 -3.69 1.38 -2.61
C GLN A 325 -4.50 0.47 -1.68
N ASP A 326 -4.93 -0.70 -2.15
CA ASP A 326 -5.95 -1.53 -1.51
C ASP A 326 -7.18 -0.69 -1.09
N ARG A 327 -7.80 -0.07 -2.06
CA ARG A 327 -8.97 0.78 -1.91
C ARG A 327 -10.21 0.15 -2.53
N ALA A 328 -11.38 0.57 -2.05
CA ALA A 328 -12.64 0.17 -2.65
C ALA A 328 -12.77 0.72 -4.08
N ASN A 329 -13.31 -0.11 -4.97
CA ASN A 329 -13.66 0.33 -6.31
C ASN A 329 -14.99 1.08 -6.25
N LEU A 330 -14.92 2.39 -6.09
CA LEU A 330 -16.08 3.26 -5.95
C LEU A 330 -16.31 4.04 -7.25
N PRO A 331 -17.57 4.20 -7.69
CA PRO A 331 -17.86 5.11 -8.78
C PRO A 331 -17.58 6.56 -8.36
N CYS A 332 -17.18 7.40 -9.30
CA CYS A 332 -17.27 8.84 -9.14
C CYS A 332 -18.71 9.25 -9.38
N GLU A 333 -19.31 9.91 -8.42
CA GLU A 333 -20.60 10.57 -8.58
C GLU A 333 -20.50 11.82 -9.47
#